data_f1f3c20ca2b70b961b288fe349f12186
#
_entry.id   f1f3c20ca2b70b961b288fe349f12186
#
_cell.length_a   1.000
_cell.length_b   1.000
_cell.length_c   1.000
_cell.angle_alpha   90.00
_cell.angle_beta   90.00
_cell.angle_gamma   90.00
#
_symmetry.space_group_name_H-M   'P 1'
#
loop_
_entity.id
_entity.type
_entity.pdbx_description
1 polymer ?
#
loop_
_entity_poly.entity_id
_entity_poly.type
_entity_poly.pdbx_seq_one_letter_code
_entity_poly.pdbx_strand_id
1 'polypeptide(L)'
;MDNISQIISRSIGGYSIGSILSALLTFLICLIVVRLVLKLCSRLLSRANRLNERLQKVILTSLKTLLYLLTIIITAEALGINTSSLTAIMSVLTLGVTLAAEDILGNVAGGLVILFSHPFSLGDEIEVGSTTGTVREISLTHTKIETPDGQIVLQPNREMSSSKIINFTVLGRRRIVYKVTASYDAPTDEVKQACMDAVLAFPAVLKEPTPTVYLSNYGASSIEYTIRCWTAADAYWDTYFKMYERLRDTFAKHNVEMSYDHLNIHVVPEKQNEN
;
A
#
# COMPACT_ATOMS: atom_id res chain seq x y z
N MET A 1 43.59 -53.62 5.01
CA MET A 1 42.53 -52.78 4.39
C MET A 1 41.69 -53.55 3.36
N ASP A 2 42.21 -54.63 2.77
CA ASP A 2 41.54 -55.38 1.68
C ASP A 2 40.27 -56.12 2.11
N ASN A 3 40.18 -56.61 3.35
CA ASN A 3 39.02 -57.35 3.83
C ASN A 3 37.77 -56.49 4.00
N ILE A 4 37.91 -55.17 4.29
CA ILE A 4 36.78 -54.27 4.45
C ILE A 4 36.23 -53.86 3.08
N SER A 5 37.09 -53.64 2.09
CA SER A 5 36.69 -53.31 0.72
C SER A 5 35.95 -54.49 0.04
N GLN A 6 36.37 -55.73 0.29
CA GLN A 6 35.69 -56.92 -0.19
C GLN A 6 34.33 -57.23 0.45
N ILE A 7 34.15 -56.84 1.73
CA ILE A 7 32.87 -56.95 2.41
C ILE A 7 31.89 -55.89 1.90
N ILE A 8 32.38 -54.68 1.65
CA ILE A 8 31.56 -53.57 1.11
C ILE A 8 31.07 -53.81 -0.32
N SER A 9 31.84 -54.55 -1.12
CA SER A 9 31.51 -54.93 -2.51
C SER A 9 30.57 -56.13 -2.64
N ARG A 10 30.30 -56.90 -1.57
CA ARG A 10 29.30 -57.98 -1.62
C ARG A 10 27.90 -57.44 -1.86
N SER A 11 27.19 -57.98 -2.83
CA SER A 11 25.80 -57.63 -3.13
C SER A 11 24.83 -58.56 -2.40
N ILE A 12 23.85 -57.97 -1.71
CA ILE A 12 22.69 -58.63 -1.13
C ILE A 12 21.45 -58.14 -1.87
N GLY A 13 20.72 -59.02 -2.57
CA GLY A 13 19.52 -58.65 -3.31
C GLY A 13 19.72 -57.63 -4.44
N GLY A 14 20.92 -57.58 -5.05
CA GLY A 14 21.25 -56.64 -6.15
C GLY A 14 21.83 -55.29 -5.70
N TYR A 15 21.88 -55.01 -4.40
CA TYR A 15 22.47 -53.78 -3.83
C TYR A 15 23.79 -54.09 -3.13
N SER A 16 24.80 -53.20 -3.24
CA SER A 16 26.04 -53.34 -2.51
C SER A 16 25.84 -53.09 -1.01
N ILE A 17 26.58 -53.76 -0.16
CA ILE A 17 26.53 -53.55 1.29
C ILE A 17 26.86 -52.06 1.60
N GLY A 18 27.75 -51.45 0.80
CA GLY A 18 28.10 -50.04 0.91
C GLY A 18 26.90 -49.10 0.66
N SER A 19 26.07 -49.37 -0.37
CA SER A 19 24.87 -48.57 -0.66
C SER A 19 23.78 -48.73 0.42
N ILE A 20 23.65 -49.94 0.99
CA ILE A 20 22.70 -50.16 2.10
C ILE A 20 23.14 -49.40 3.35
N LEU A 21 24.45 -49.40 3.67
CA LEU A 21 24.99 -48.69 4.83
C LEU A 21 24.86 -47.16 4.66
N SER A 22 25.17 -46.64 3.45
CA SER A 22 24.99 -45.22 3.13
C SER A 22 23.54 -44.79 3.22
N ALA A 23 22.60 -45.59 2.68
CA ALA A 23 21.18 -45.30 2.78
C ALA A 23 20.66 -45.31 4.22
N LEU A 24 21.12 -46.26 5.06
CA LEU A 24 20.78 -46.31 6.48
C LEU A 24 21.29 -45.06 7.21
N LEU A 25 22.52 -44.63 6.96
CA LEU A 25 23.11 -43.44 7.53
C LEU A 25 22.34 -42.17 7.09
N THR A 26 22.07 -42.07 5.78
CA THR A 26 21.28 -40.96 5.21
C THR A 26 19.89 -40.90 5.82
N PHE A 27 19.21 -42.04 5.96
CA PHE A 27 17.89 -42.12 6.60
C PHE A 27 17.91 -41.62 8.05
N LEU A 28 18.90 -42.06 8.85
CA LEU A 28 19.06 -41.63 10.23
C LEU A 28 19.31 -40.11 10.33
N ILE A 29 20.18 -39.58 9.48
CA ILE A 29 20.44 -38.12 9.41
C ILE A 29 19.15 -37.36 9.06
N CYS A 30 18.43 -37.80 8.01
CA CYS A 30 17.17 -37.19 7.61
C CYS A 30 16.13 -37.21 8.75
N LEU A 31 16.00 -38.33 9.47
CA LEU A 31 15.08 -38.42 10.61
C LEU A 31 15.45 -37.43 11.73
N ILE A 32 16.75 -37.24 12.01
CA ILE A 32 17.22 -36.25 12.99
C ILE A 32 16.86 -34.84 12.54
N VAL A 33 17.14 -34.51 11.27
CA VAL A 33 16.83 -33.22 10.68
C VAL A 33 15.31 -32.97 10.72
N VAL A 34 14.48 -33.92 10.30
CA VAL A 34 13.01 -33.79 10.34
C VAL A 34 12.53 -33.53 11.75
N ARG A 35 13.00 -34.29 12.75
CA ARG A 35 12.64 -34.07 14.16
C ARG A 35 13.04 -32.66 14.64
N LEU A 36 14.22 -32.20 14.27
CA LEU A 36 14.75 -30.89 14.67
C LEU A 36 13.92 -29.76 14.03
N VAL A 37 13.64 -29.86 12.74
CA VAL A 37 12.82 -28.88 12.01
C VAL A 37 11.40 -28.84 12.59
N LEU A 38 10.74 -29.99 12.78
CA LEU A 38 9.40 -30.03 13.34
C LEU A 38 9.35 -29.48 14.77
N LYS A 39 10.37 -29.75 15.60
CA LYS A 39 10.48 -29.22 16.96
C LYS A 39 10.69 -27.69 16.95
N LEU A 40 11.50 -27.18 16.02
CA LEU A 40 11.70 -25.74 15.87
C LEU A 40 10.41 -25.05 15.41
N CYS A 41 9.78 -25.57 14.35
CA CYS A 41 8.51 -25.04 13.84
C CYS A 41 7.40 -25.08 14.91
N SER A 42 7.27 -26.18 15.65
CA SER A 42 6.24 -26.26 16.71
C SER A 42 6.49 -25.25 17.82
N ARG A 43 7.75 -24.97 18.20
CA ARG A 43 8.09 -23.94 19.19
C ARG A 43 7.81 -22.53 18.68
N LEU A 44 8.08 -22.25 17.41
CA LEU A 44 7.80 -20.95 16.82
C LEU A 44 6.28 -20.70 16.71
N LEU A 45 5.53 -21.71 16.25
CA LEU A 45 4.06 -21.60 16.15
C LEU A 45 3.39 -21.48 17.52
N SER A 46 3.88 -22.20 18.53
CA SER A 46 3.31 -22.11 19.90
C SER A 46 3.58 -20.75 20.59
N ARG A 47 4.63 -20.02 20.16
CA ARG A 47 4.89 -18.64 20.64
C ARG A 47 3.98 -17.61 19.96
N ALA A 48 3.43 -17.92 18.81
CA ALA A 48 2.49 -17.07 18.08
C ALA A 48 1.08 -17.20 18.68
N ASN A 49 0.82 -16.51 19.79
CA ASN A 49 -0.45 -16.53 20.58
C ASN A 49 -1.73 -16.23 19.78
N ARG A 50 -1.63 -15.85 18.50
CA ARG A 50 -2.75 -15.50 17.60
C ARG A 50 -3.17 -16.61 16.65
N LEU A 51 -2.45 -17.73 16.58
CA LEU A 51 -2.77 -18.81 15.65
C LEU A 51 -3.71 -19.82 16.32
N ASN A 52 -4.85 -20.07 15.67
CA ASN A 52 -5.80 -21.08 16.09
C ASN A 52 -5.12 -22.46 16.10
N GLU A 53 -5.35 -23.28 17.14
CA GLU A 53 -4.77 -24.63 17.29
C GLU A 53 -5.00 -25.52 16.06
N ARG A 54 -6.16 -25.36 15.39
CA ARG A 54 -6.47 -26.10 14.15
C ARG A 54 -5.49 -25.75 13.01
N LEU A 55 -5.18 -24.47 12.83
CA LEU A 55 -4.22 -24.02 11.82
C LEU A 55 -2.80 -24.51 12.12
N GLN A 56 -2.38 -24.44 13.40
CA GLN A 56 -1.07 -24.97 13.81
C GLN A 56 -0.96 -26.46 13.50
N LYS A 57 -2.01 -27.25 13.79
CA LYS A 57 -2.05 -28.69 13.50
C LYS A 57 -1.99 -28.97 12.01
N VAL A 58 -2.72 -28.22 11.17
CA VAL A 58 -2.69 -28.37 9.70
C VAL A 58 -1.29 -28.08 9.17
N ILE A 59 -0.69 -26.96 9.55
CA ILE A 59 0.65 -26.55 9.11
C ILE A 59 1.69 -27.60 9.49
N LEU A 60 1.70 -28.06 10.76
CA LEU A 60 2.66 -29.07 11.23
C LEU A 60 2.45 -30.41 10.56
N THR A 61 1.20 -30.82 10.30
CA THR A 61 0.89 -32.09 9.63
C THR A 61 1.34 -32.04 8.17
N SER A 62 1.05 -30.98 7.43
CA SER A 62 1.47 -30.79 6.05
C SER A 62 2.99 -30.78 5.93
N LEU A 63 3.68 -30.01 6.78
CA LEU A 63 5.15 -29.96 6.82
C LEU A 63 5.75 -31.33 7.14
N LYS A 64 5.18 -32.06 8.13
CA LYS A 64 5.59 -33.39 8.50
C LYS A 64 5.48 -34.36 7.32
N THR A 65 4.34 -34.36 6.61
CA THR A 65 4.10 -35.21 5.45
C THR A 65 5.12 -34.93 4.34
N LEU A 66 5.36 -33.64 4.03
CA LEU A 66 6.33 -33.24 3.02
C LEU A 66 7.76 -33.70 3.36
N LEU A 67 8.20 -33.47 4.60
CA LEU A 67 9.54 -33.83 5.06
C LEU A 67 9.76 -35.36 5.05
N TYR A 68 8.75 -36.14 5.42
CA TYR A 68 8.87 -37.61 5.33
C TYR A 68 8.90 -38.09 3.88
N LEU A 69 8.13 -37.50 2.97
CA LEU A 69 8.16 -37.81 1.55
C LEU A 69 9.57 -37.55 0.96
N LEU A 70 10.16 -36.39 1.27
CA LEU A 70 11.53 -36.04 0.89
C LEU A 70 12.55 -37.05 1.46
N THR A 71 12.38 -37.46 2.73
CA THR A 71 13.24 -38.45 3.37
C THR A 71 13.22 -39.79 2.61
N ILE A 72 12.04 -40.24 2.18
CA ILE A 72 11.88 -41.48 1.40
C ILE A 72 12.61 -41.36 0.08
N ILE A 73 12.47 -40.26 -0.66
CA ILE A 73 13.11 -40.05 -1.97
C ILE A 73 14.64 -40.03 -1.83
N ILE A 74 15.17 -39.25 -0.87
CA ILE A 74 16.62 -39.13 -0.63
C ILE A 74 17.21 -40.48 -0.21
N THR A 75 16.50 -41.25 0.61
CA THR A 75 16.95 -42.59 1.04
C THR A 75 16.93 -43.61 -0.11
N ALA A 76 15.91 -43.56 -0.98
CA ALA A 76 15.82 -44.41 -2.16
C ALA A 76 16.97 -44.13 -3.14
N GLU A 77 17.32 -42.84 -3.34
CA GLU A 77 18.47 -42.47 -4.18
C GLU A 77 19.80 -42.95 -3.59
N ALA A 78 19.97 -42.88 -2.28
CA ALA A 78 21.15 -43.42 -1.58
C ALA A 78 21.27 -44.95 -1.70
N LEU A 79 20.18 -45.69 -1.91
CA LEU A 79 20.16 -47.11 -2.25
C LEU A 79 20.54 -47.39 -3.71
N GLY A 80 20.63 -46.36 -4.58
CA GLY A 80 20.85 -46.50 -6.00
C GLY A 80 19.59 -46.71 -6.84
N ILE A 81 18.41 -46.48 -6.25
CA ILE A 81 17.13 -46.53 -6.98
C ILE A 81 17.03 -45.24 -7.81
N ASN A 82 16.68 -45.36 -9.07
CA ASN A 82 16.46 -44.17 -9.92
C ASN A 82 15.18 -43.41 -9.49
N THR A 83 15.37 -42.29 -8.84
CA THR A 83 14.28 -41.42 -8.36
C THR A 83 13.96 -40.27 -9.30
N SER A 84 14.57 -40.20 -10.50
CA SER A 84 14.47 -39.09 -11.44
C SER A 84 13.01 -38.72 -11.78
N SER A 85 12.17 -39.75 -12.09
CA SER A 85 10.75 -39.51 -12.41
C SER A 85 9.98 -38.96 -11.21
N LEU A 86 10.29 -39.43 -10.01
CA LEU A 86 9.64 -38.95 -8.78
C LEU A 86 10.07 -37.52 -8.42
N THR A 87 11.36 -37.24 -8.60
CA THR A 87 11.92 -35.88 -8.44
C THR A 87 11.32 -34.91 -9.45
N ALA A 88 11.11 -35.33 -10.71
CA ALA A 88 10.43 -34.50 -11.71
C ALA A 88 8.98 -34.18 -11.31
N ILE A 89 8.22 -35.19 -10.85
CA ILE A 89 6.85 -34.95 -10.35
C ILE A 89 6.86 -34.02 -9.16
N MET A 90 7.76 -34.18 -8.20
CA MET A 90 7.88 -33.31 -7.03
C MET A 90 8.23 -31.88 -7.42
N SER A 91 9.07 -31.69 -8.45
CA SER A 91 9.41 -30.37 -8.97
C SER A 91 8.18 -29.64 -9.53
N VAL A 92 7.34 -30.33 -10.31
CA VAL A 92 6.10 -29.80 -10.85
C VAL A 92 5.10 -29.45 -9.73
N LEU A 93 4.96 -30.35 -8.75
CA LEU A 93 4.09 -30.07 -7.58
C LEU A 93 4.59 -28.88 -6.77
N THR A 94 5.92 -28.78 -6.55
CA THR A 94 6.51 -27.65 -5.84
C THR A 94 6.27 -26.34 -6.59
N LEU A 95 6.42 -26.33 -7.92
CA LEU A 95 6.11 -25.14 -8.73
C LEU A 95 4.64 -24.76 -8.59
N GLY A 96 3.72 -25.73 -8.67
CA GLY A 96 2.29 -25.47 -8.49
C GLY A 96 1.95 -24.86 -7.12
N VAL A 97 2.53 -25.39 -6.04
CA VAL A 97 2.35 -24.84 -4.68
C VAL A 97 2.96 -23.43 -4.56
N THR A 98 4.13 -23.20 -5.17
CA THR A 98 4.80 -21.89 -5.16
C THR A 98 3.94 -20.83 -5.85
N LEU A 99 3.41 -21.15 -7.03
CA LEU A 99 2.49 -20.27 -7.76
C LEU A 99 1.21 -20.00 -6.97
N ALA A 100 0.65 -21.02 -6.31
CA ALA A 100 -0.52 -20.85 -5.46
C ALA A 100 -0.25 -19.97 -4.21
N ALA A 101 0.98 -19.95 -3.72
CA ALA A 101 1.39 -19.15 -2.56
C ALA A 101 1.93 -17.76 -2.94
N GLU A 102 2.11 -17.46 -4.22
CA GLU A 102 2.77 -16.23 -4.70
C GLU A 102 2.15 -14.96 -4.13
N ASP A 103 0.82 -14.85 -4.15
CA ASP A 103 0.13 -13.67 -3.64
C ASP A 103 0.30 -13.48 -2.13
N ILE A 104 0.29 -14.55 -1.37
CA ILE A 104 0.50 -14.49 0.08
C ILE A 104 1.93 -14.04 0.38
N LEU A 105 2.92 -14.65 -0.29
CA LEU A 105 4.33 -14.29 -0.12
C LEU A 105 4.60 -12.86 -0.59
N GLY A 106 3.99 -12.44 -1.70
CA GLY A 106 4.08 -11.07 -2.21
C GLY A 106 3.54 -10.03 -1.23
N ASN A 107 2.41 -10.33 -0.58
CA ASN A 107 1.84 -9.45 0.46
C ASN A 107 2.71 -9.38 1.70
N VAL A 108 3.28 -10.49 2.16
CA VAL A 108 4.23 -10.52 3.27
C VAL A 108 5.48 -9.71 2.95
N ALA A 109 6.06 -9.90 1.75
CA ALA A 109 7.21 -9.13 1.30
C ALA A 109 6.89 -7.64 1.22
N GLY A 110 5.73 -7.26 0.64
CA GLY A 110 5.25 -5.88 0.62
C GLY A 110 5.10 -5.28 2.01
N GLY A 111 4.54 -6.04 2.97
CA GLY A 111 4.43 -5.62 4.36
C GLY A 111 5.79 -5.35 5.02
N LEU A 112 6.77 -6.21 4.77
CA LEU A 112 8.15 -6.00 5.25
C LEU A 112 8.76 -4.74 4.62
N VAL A 113 8.59 -4.53 3.31
CA VAL A 113 9.06 -3.31 2.64
C VAL A 113 8.46 -2.06 3.29
N ILE A 114 7.15 -2.04 3.53
CA ILE A 114 6.47 -0.92 4.19
C ILE A 114 7.04 -0.68 5.60
N LEU A 115 7.24 -1.74 6.38
CA LEU A 115 7.77 -1.66 7.74
C LEU A 115 9.24 -1.20 7.81
N PHE A 116 10.07 -1.48 6.79
CA PHE A 116 11.46 -1.05 6.75
C PHE A 116 11.64 0.33 6.12
N SER A 117 10.94 0.63 5.04
CA SER A 117 11.10 1.90 4.30
C SER A 117 10.27 3.06 4.85
N HIS A 118 9.22 2.76 5.65
CA HIS A 118 8.31 3.72 6.27
C HIS A 118 7.79 4.79 5.30
N PRO A 119 7.21 4.44 4.14
CA PRO A 119 6.68 5.43 3.22
C PRO A 119 5.49 6.20 3.82
N PHE A 120 4.85 5.64 4.82
CA PHE A 120 3.81 6.21 5.66
C PHE A 120 3.83 5.56 7.04
N SER A 121 3.19 6.21 8.01
CA SER A 121 3.06 5.76 9.40
C SER A 121 1.60 5.62 9.80
N LEU A 122 1.36 5.02 10.98
CA LEU A 122 0.03 5.00 11.57
C LEU A 122 -0.44 6.43 11.84
N GLY A 123 -1.66 6.75 11.42
CA GLY A 123 -2.25 8.07 11.55
C GLY A 123 -2.03 8.98 10.34
N ASP A 124 -1.18 8.62 9.39
CA ASP A 124 -0.99 9.40 8.17
C ASP A 124 -2.24 9.36 7.29
N GLU A 125 -2.61 10.49 6.72
CA GLU A 125 -3.57 10.60 5.62
C GLU A 125 -2.85 10.34 4.31
N ILE A 126 -3.25 9.29 3.59
CA ILE A 126 -2.63 8.88 2.33
C ILE A 126 -3.67 8.67 1.23
N GLU A 127 -3.20 8.75 -0.01
CA GLU A 127 -3.95 8.34 -1.19
C GLU A 127 -3.18 7.25 -1.93
N VAL A 128 -3.85 6.12 -2.20
CA VAL A 128 -3.33 4.98 -2.94
C VAL A 128 -4.38 4.54 -3.96
N GLY A 129 -4.05 4.63 -5.23
CA GLY A 129 -5.01 4.39 -6.31
C GLY A 129 -6.20 5.35 -6.21
N SER A 130 -7.39 4.83 -5.99
CA SER A 130 -8.63 5.60 -5.79
C SER A 130 -9.03 5.75 -4.32
N THR A 131 -8.24 5.22 -3.39
CA THR A 131 -8.56 5.22 -1.95
C THR A 131 -7.79 6.33 -1.26
N THR A 132 -8.51 7.25 -0.62
CA THR A 132 -7.95 8.27 0.27
C THR A 132 -8.45 8.02 1.69
N GLY A 133 -7.56 8.10 2.68
CA GLY A 133 -7.94 7.95 4.09
C GLY A 133 -6.76 7.87 5.03
N THR A 134 -7.06 7.64 6.30
CA THR A 134 -6.08 7.57 7.38
C THR A 134 -5.64 6.13 7.62
N VAL A 135 -4.34 5.90 7.72
CA VAL A 135 -3.76 4.58 8.04
C VAL A 135 -4.06 4.23 9.50
N ARG A 136 -4.82 3.14 9.72
CA ARG A 136 -5.20 2.69 11.07
C ARG A 136 -4.40 1.50 11.57
N GLU A 137 -3.97 0.63 10.67
CA GLU A 137 -3.19 -0.56 11.02
C GLU A 137 -2.33 -1.00 9.84
N ILE A 138 -1.10 -1.41 10.11
CA ILE A 138 -0.23 -2.06 9.16
C ILE A 138 -0.01 -3.49 9.65
N SER A 139 -0.67 -4.45 9.01
CA SER A 139 -0.53 -5.88 9.28
C SER A 139 0.50 -6.51 8.35
N LEU A 140 0.82 -7.78 8.52
CA LEU A 140 1.82 -8.48 7.71
C LEU A 140 1.42 -8.58 6.23
N THR A 141 0.13 -8.74 5.92
CA THR A 141 -0.37 -8.96 4.56
C THR A 141 -1.20 -7.82 4.00
N HIS A 142 -1.71 -6.94 4.85
CA HIS A 142 -2.57 -5.83 4.44
C HIS A 142 -2.42 -4.63 5.34
N THR A 143 -2.73 -3.46 4.81
CA THR A 143 -2.84 -2.18 5.53
C THR A 143 -4.30 -1.77 5.60
N LYS A 144 -4.77 -1.33 6.78
CA LYS A 144 -6.14 -0.80 6.98
C LYS A 144 -6.14 0.70 6.83
N ILE A 145 -6.98 1.20 5.95
CA ILE A 145 -7.19 2.61 5.68
C ILE A 145 -8.63 2.95 6.04
N GLU A 146 -8.84 3.95 6.89
CA GLU A 146 -10.15 4.50 7.20
C GLU A 146 -10.41 5.70 6.30
N THR A 147 -11.47 5.61 5.50
CA THR A 147 -11.88 6.71 4.63
C THR A 147 -12.60 7.80 5.41
N PRO A 148 -12.70 9.04 4.88
CA PRO A 148 -13.48 10.11 5.50
C PRO A 148 -14.96 9.75 5.77
N ASP A 149 -15.52 8.81 4.99
CA ASP A 149 -16.89 8.31 5.14
C ASP A 149 -17.02 7.24 6.24
N GLY A 150 -15.95 6.96 6.99
CA GLY A 150 -15.95 5.97 8.09
C GLY A 150 -15.88 4.52 7.61
N GLN A 151 -15.47 4.26 6.39
CA GLN A 151 -15.29 2.91 5.85
C GLN A 151 -13.85 2.43 6.11
N ILE A 152 -13.71 1.13 6.36
CA ILE A 152 -12.39 0.48 6.46
C ILE A 152 -12.09 -0.24 5.16
N VAL A 153 -11.05 0.23 4.47
CA VAL A 153 -10.50 -0.42 3.28
C VAL A 153 -9.29 -1.27 3.68
N LEU A 154 -9.31 -2.54 3.30
CA LEU A 154 -8.20 -3.48 3.49
C LEU A 154 -7.40 -3.53 2.19
N GLN A 155 -6.27 -2.85 2.16
CA GLN A 155 -5.42 -2.79 0.98
C GLN A 155 -4.28 -3.82 1.08
N PRO A 156 -4.10 -4.73 0.10
CA PRO A 156 -3.00 -5.68 0.09
C PRO A 156 -1.64 -4.98 0.08
N ASN A 157 -0.71 -5.43 0.93
CA ASN A 157 0.60 -4.79 1.05
C ASN A 157 1.46 -4.90 -0.21
N ARG A 158 1.29 -5.97 -1.02
CA ARG A 158 1.95 -6.11 -2.33
C ARG A 158 1.59 -4.93 -3.23
N GLU A 159 0.32 -4.60 -3.30
CA GLU A 159 -0.19 -3.48 -4.09
C GLU A 159 0.28 -2.14 -3.52
N MET A 160 0.18 -1.95 -2.18
CA MET A 160 0.68 -0.75 -1.50
C MET A 160 2.15 -0.48 -1.82
N SER A 161 3.02 -1.50 -1.70
CA SER A 161 4.46 -1.33 -1.91
C SER A 161 4.87 -1.07 -3.37
N SER A 162 4.02 -1.42 -4.33
CA SER A 162 4.27 -1.23 -5.76
C SER A 162 3.55 -0.03 -6.37
N SER A 163 2.58 0.55 -5.65
CA SER A 163 1.77 1.67 -6.13
C SER A 163 2.41 3.02 -5.79
N LYS A 164 1.99 4.05 -6.55
CA LYS A 164 2.25 5.43 -6.17
C LYS A 164 1.43 5.79 -4.93
N ILE A 165 2.09 6.25 -3.89
CA ILE A 165 1.47 6.71 -2.64
C ILE A 165 1.66 8.23 -2.54
N ILE A 166 0.57 8.95 -2.28
CA ILE A 166 0.61 10.36 -1.90
C ILE A 166 0.38 10.44 -0.40
N ASN A 167 1.36 10.93 0.34
CA ASN A 167 1.23 11.15 1.78
C ASN A 167 0.99 12.63 2.05
N PHE A 168 -0.15 12.95 2.65
CA PHE A 168 -0.59 14.32 2.91
C PHE A 168 -0.12 14.87 4.26
N THR A 169 0.39 14.01 5.14
CA THR A 169 0.71 14.34 6.54
C THR A 169 2.20 14.41 6.84
N VAL A 170 3.02 13.63 6.15
CA VAL A 170 4.46 13.49 6.45
C VAL A 170 5.24 14.80 6.50
N LEU A 171 4.85 15.79 5.70
CA LEU A 171 5.49 17.12 5.69
C LEU A 171 5.01 18.04 6.82
N GLY A 172 4.03 17.62 7.62
CA GLY A 172 3.43 18.41 8.70
C GLY A 172 2.66 19.65 8.25
N ARG A 173 2.69 19.98 6.97
CA ARG A 173 2.00 21.14 6.36
C ARG A 173 1.44 20.78 5.00
N ARG A 174 0.32 21.42 4.65
CA ARG A 174 -0.39 21.18 3.40
C ARG A 174 -0.76 22.50 2.74
N ARG A 175 -0.62 22.60 1.42
CA ARG A 175 -0.99 23.79 0.65
C ARG A 175 -2.44 23.70 0.24
N ILE A 176 -3.21 24.77 0.53
CA ILE A 176 -4.55 24.97 0.03
C ILE A 176 -4.51 25.92 -1.17
N VAL A 177 -5.32 25.62 -2.16
CA VAL A 177 -5.51 26.46 -3.34
C VAL A 177 -7.00 26.79 -3.44
N TYR A 178 -7.35 28.07 -3.31
CA TYR A 178 -8.71 28.55 -3.52
C TYR A 178 -8.79 29.27 -4.86
N LYS A 179 -9.93 29.15 -5.50
CA LYS A 179 -10.30 29.93 -6.68
C LYS A 179 -11.51 30.77 -6.32
N VAL A 180 -11.42 32.06 -6.54
CA VAL A 180 -12.50 33.00 -6.32
C VAL A 180 -12.67 33.87 -7.56
N THR A 181 -13.87 34.38 -7.80
CA THR A 181 -14.17 35.24 -8.92
C THR A 181 -14.65 36.61 -8.45
N ALA A 182 -14.27 37.64 -9.17
CA ALA A 182 -14.75 39.00 -8.94
C ALA A 182 -15.20 39.64 -10.26
N SER A 183 -16.01 40.66 -10.18
CA SER A 183 -16.46 41.45 -11.32
C SER A 183 -15.28 42.05 -12.10
N TYR A 184 -15.44 42.27 -13.40
CA TYR A 184 -14.48 43.02 -14.23
C TYR A 184 -14.36 44.51 -13.76
N ASP A 185 -15.37 45.03 -13.12
CA ASP A 185 -15.39 46.40 -12.58
C ASP A 185 -14.64 46.53 -11.25
N ALA A 186 -14.35 45.40 -10.57
CA ALA A 186 -13.62 45.44 -9.31
C ALA A 186 -12.11 45.68 -9.54
N PRO A 187 -11.49 46.69 -8.89
CA PRO A 187 -10.06 46.94 -9.04
C PRO A 187 -9.25 45.71 -8.57
N THR A 188 -8.32 45.27 -9.41
CA THR A 188 -7.52 44.09 -9.12
C THR A 188 -6.78 44.14 -7.79
N ASP A 189 -6.27 45.30 -7.40
CA ASP A 189 -5.52 45.47 -6.16
C ASP A 189 -6.43 45.35 -4.92
N GLU A 190 -7.66 45.85 -5.01
CA GLU A 190 -8.65 45.71 -3.94
C GLU A 190 -9.08 44.25 -3.76
N VAL A 191 -9.31 43.53 -4.88
CA VAL A 191 -9.61 42.08 -4.84
C VAL A 191 -8.47 41.30 -4.20
N LYS A 192 -7.23 41.57 -4.60
CA LYS A 192 -6.05 40.91 -4.03
C LYS A 192 -5.91 41.22 -2.54
N GLN A 193 -6.15 42.46 -2.13
CA GLN A 193 -6.09 42.87 -0.72
C GLN A 193 -7.17 42.15 0.09
N ALA A 194 -8.41 42.13 -0.40
CA ALA A 194 -9.52 41.42 0.27
C ALA A 194 -9.21 39.92 0.43
N CYS A 195 -8.67 39.30 -0.59
CA CYS A 195 -8.22 37.89 -0.51
C CYS A 195 -7.12 37.69 0.53
N MET A 196 -6.13 38.59 0.56
CA MET A 196 -5.00 38.50 1.50
C MET A 196 -5.47 38.73 2.94
N ASP A 197 -6.36 39.68 3.19
CA ASP A 197 -6.93 39.98 4.51
C ASP A 197 -7.75 38.80 5.03
N ALA A 198 -8.51 38.11 4.15
CA ALA A 198 -9.24 36.90 4.50
C ALA A 198 -8.30 35.81 4.97
N VAL A 199 -7.21 35.58 4.24
CA VAL A 199 -6.24 34.52 4.50
C VAL A 199 -5.42 34.79 5.76
N LEU A 200 -4.91 36.00 5.92
CA LEU A 200 -4.05 36.38 7.06
C LEU A 200 -4.84 36.46 8.38
N ALA A 201 -6.15 36.71 8.31
CA ALA A 201 -7.01 36.68 9.49
C ALA A 201 -7.31 35.26 10.00
N PHE A 202 -6.90 34.23 9.28
CA PHE A 202 -7.17 32.83 9.67
C PHE A 202 -6.00 32.27 10.51
N PRO A 203 -6.21 31.95 11.81
CA PRO A 203 -5.10 31.59 12.71
C PRO A 203 -4.33 30.33 12.29
N ALA A 204 -4.99 29.39 11.59
CA ALA A 204 -4.38 28.14 11.13
C ALA A 204 -3.51 28.30 9.88
N VAL A 205 -3.57 29.46 9.21
CA VAL A 205 -2.73 29.73 8.04
C VAL A 205 -1.32 30.07 8.49
N LEU A 206 -0.35 29.37 7.93
CA LEU A 206 1.06 29.61 8.21
C LEU A 206 1.53 30.91 7.55
N LYS A 207 2.35 31.68 8.27
CA LYS A 207 2.96 32.91 7.75
C LYS A 207 4.07 32.61 6.74
N GLU A 208 4.71 31.45 6.88
CA GLU A 208 5.76 30.96 5.99
C GLU A 208 5.46 29.53 5.52
N PRO A 209 5.44 29.28 4.22
CA PRO A 209 5.61 30.27 3.11
C PRO A 209 4.48 31.27 3.05
N THR A 210 4.81 32.54 2.72
CA THR A 210 3.86 33.63 2.63
C THR A 210 2.70 33.30 1.68
N PRO A 211 1.43 33.53 2.08
CA PRO A 211 0.30 33.37 1.18
C PRO A 211 0.43 34.25 -0.06
N THR A 212 -0.10 33.80 -1.17
CA THR A 212 -0.03 34.52 -2.45
C THR A 212 -1.39 34.57 -3.13
N VAL A 213 -1.67 35.69 -3.81
CA VAL A 213 -2.90 35.90 -4.59
C VAL A 213 -2.50 36.32 -6.01
N TYR A 214 -2.98 35.58 -6.99
CA TYR A 214 -2.72 35.83 -8.42
C TYR A 214 -4.03 35.99 -9.17
N LEU A 215 -4.08 36.93 -10.11
CA LEU A 215 -5.08 36.89 -11.17
C LEU A 215 -4.71 35.70 -12.07
N SER A 216 -5.61 34.75 -12.21
CA SER A 216 -5.31 33.46 -12.86
C SER A 216 -6.01 33.26 -14.19
N ASN A 217 -7.16 33.91 -14.40
CA ASN A 217 -7.89 33.75 -15.66
C ASN A 217 -8.90 34.91 -15.88
N TYR A 218 -9.21 35.17 -17.14
CA TYR A 218 -10.31 36.04 -17.58
C TYR A 218 -11.45 35.15 -18.07
N GLY A 219 -12.53 35.07 -17.29
CA GLY A 219 -13.73 34.32 -17.64
C GLY A 219 -14.72 35.11 -18.49
N ALA A 220 -15.83 34.50 -18.89
CA ALA A 220 -16.85 35.15 -19.70
C ALA A 220 -17.55 36.33 -18.99
N SER A 221 -17.72 36.25 -17.67
CA SER A 221 -18.44 37.26 -16.87
C SER A 221 -17.68 37.69 -15.60
N SER A 222 -16.49 37.15 -15.36
CA SER A 222 -15.70 37.40 -14.15
C SER A 222 -14.21 37.19 -14.36
N ILE A 223 -13.42 37.80 -13.49
CA ILE A 223 -11.97 37.55 -13.39
C ILE A 223 -11.75 36.51 -12.28
N GLU A 224 -10.99 35.45 -12.58
CA GLU A 224 -10.63 34.41 -11.61
C GLU A 224 -9.31 34.79 -10.91
N TYR A 225 -9.31 34.67 -9.59
CA TYR A 225 -8.13 34.84 -8.74
C TYR A 225 -7.81 33.51 -8.04
N THR A 226 -6.54 33.16 -8.04
CA THR A 226 -6.02 31.98 -7.33
C THR A 226 -5.28 32.41 -6.08
N ILE A 227 -5.75 31.94 -4.93
CA ILE A 227 -5.15 32.12 -3.63
C ILE A 227 -4.40 30.85 -3.25
N ARG A 228 -3.16 30.97 -2.80
CA ARG A 228 -2.37 29.85 -2.28
C ARG A 228 -1.92 30.17 -0.86
N CYS A 229 -2.25 29.30 0.08
CA CYS A 229 -1.79 29.40 1.46
C CYS A 229 -1.41 28.02 2.00
N TRP A 230 -0.69 27.99 3.10
CA TRP A 230 -0.26 26.78 3.77
C TRP A 230 -0.87 26.70 5.15
N THR A 231 -1.21 25.49 5.58
CA THR A 231 -1.71 25.19 6.92
C THR A 231 -0.96 24.01 7.51
N ALA A 232 -1.04 23.78 8.81
CA ALA A 232 -0.70 22.51 9.40
C ALA A 232 -1.60 21.41 8.80
N ALA A 233 -1.06 20.20 8.65
CA ALA A 233 -1.76 19.11 7.96
C ALA A 233 -3.08 18.73 8.64
N ASP A 234 -3.12 18.75 9.97
CA ASP A 234 -4.30 18.46 10.81
C ASP A 234 -5.39 19.53 10.73
N ALA A 235 -5.00 20.79 10.42
CA ALA A 235 -5.93 21.90 10.26
C ALA A 235 -6.45 22.08 8.83
N TYR A 236 -6.04 21.23 7.88
CA TYR A 236 -6.31 21.41 6.45
C TYR A 236 -7.80 21.51 6.13
N TRP A 237 -8.58 20.50 6.52
CA TRP A 237 -9.99 20.42 6.14
C TRP A 237 -10.85 21.49 6.83
N ASP A 238 -10.58 21.77 8.11
CA ASP A 238 -11.27 22.83 8.84
C ASP A 238 -10.99 24.20 8.22
N THR A 239 -9.74 24.49 7.88
CA THR A 239 -9.35 25.70 7.19
C THR A 239 -9.96 25.78 5.79
N TYR A 240 -9.94 24.65 5.04
CA TYR A 240 -10.44 24.61 3.67
C TYR A 240 -11.90 25.05 3.57
N PHE A 241 -12.78 24.52 4.40
CA PHE A 241 -14.20 24.85 4.35
C PHE A 241 -14.51 26.24 4.93
N LYS A 242 -13.96 26.57 6.09
CA LYS A 242 -14.24 27.86 6.74
C LYS A 242 -13.67 29.06 5.98
N MET A 243 -12.65 28.88 5.19
CA MET A 243 -12.06 29.96 4.40
C MET A 243 -13.01 30.49 3.32
N TYR A 244 -13.86 29.66 2.72
CA TYR A 244 -14.84 30.12 1.73
C TYR A 244 -15.84 31.10 2.35
N GLU A 245 -16.31 30.84 3.57
CA GLU A 245 -17.18 31.75 4.30
C GLU A 245 -16.45 33.06 4.60
N ARG A 246 -15.21 32.95 5.05
CA ARG A 246 -14.37 34.12 5.37
C ARG A 246 -14.09 34.99 4.14
N LEU A 247 -13.79 34.39 3.00
CA LEU A 247 -13.59 35.10 1.75
C LEU A 247 -14.83 35.88 1.35
N ARG A 248 -16.03 35.28 1.45
CA ARG A 248 -17.29 35.94 1.18
C ARG A 248 -17.49 37.16 2.07
N ASP A 249 -17.28 37.03 3.39
CA ASP A 249 -17.45 38.13 4.36
C ASP A 249 -16.43 39.25 4.10
N THR A 250 -15.21 38.92 3.72
CA THR A 250 -14.17 39.92 3.47
C THR A 250 -14.40 40.63 2.15
N PHE A 251 -14.87 39.97 1.12
CA PHE A 251 -15.28 40.60 -0.14
C PHE A 251 -16.39 41.62 0.10
N ALA A 252 -17.40 41.28 0.90
CA ALA A 252 -18.45 42.20 1.28
C ALA A 252 -17.92 43.46 2.02
N LYS A 253 -16.90 43.28 2.90
CA LYS A 253 -16.28 44.40 3.63
C LYS A 253 -15.47 45.34 2.74
N HIS A 254 -14.84 44.79 1.70
CA HIS A 254 -14.05 45.53 0.72
C HIS A 254 -14.89 46.05 -0.45
N ASN A 255 -16.22 45.87 -0.42
CA ASN A 255 -17.13 46.18 -1.54
C ASN A 255 -16.72 45.50 -2.86
N VAL A 256 -16.08 44.34 -2.78
CA VAL A 256 -15.74 43.53 -3.96
C VAL A 256 -16.97 42.70 -4.34
N GLU A 257 -17.48 42.95 -5.52
CA GLU A 257 -18.63 42.23 -6.04
C GLU A 257 -18.23 40.85 -6.57
N MET A 258 -18.93 39.80 -6.11
CA MET A 258 -18.88 38.45 -6.69
C MET A 258 -19.89 38.44 -7.84
N SER A 259 -19.39 38.49 -9.08
CA SER A 259 -20.24 38.61 -10.25
C SER A 259 -21.09 37.37 -10.49
N TYR A 260 -22.33 37.60 -10.97
CA TYR A 260 -23.18 36.60 -11.56
C TYR A 260 -22.85 36.43 -13.05
N ASP A 261 -23.34 35.36 -13.68
CA ASP A 261 -23.22 35.21 -15.11
C ASP A 261 -23.96 36.35 -15.84
N HIS A 262 -23.26 37.00 -16.77
CA HIS A 262 -23.83 38.08 -17.57
C HIS A 262 -24.12 37.55 -19.00
N LEU A 263 -25.27 37.93 -19.50
CA LEU A 263 -25.68 37.66 -20.90
C LEU A 263 -25.85 38.99 -21.63
N ASN A 264 -25.05 39.24 -22.65
CA ASN A 264 -25.24 40.38 -23.54
C ASN A 264 -26.28 40.04 -24.59
N ILE A 265 -27.43 40.73 -24.54
CA ILE A 265 -28.55 40.50 -25.50
C ILE A 265 -28.55 41.64 -26.49
N HIS A 266 -28.40 41.36 -27.77
CA HIS A 266 -28.67 42.29 -28.85
C HIS A 266 -30.09 42.12 -29.36
N VAL A 267 -30.97 43.06 -29.04
CA VAL A 267 -32.35 43.07 -29.57
C VAL A 267 -32.31 43.72 -30.94
N VAL A 268 -32.55 42.93 -31.99
CA VAL A 268 -32.70 43.43 -33.36
C VAL A 268 -34.19 43.74 -33.57
N PRO A 269 -34.58 45.03 -33.82
CA PRO A 269 -35.97 45.35 -34.12
C PRO A 269 -36.38 44.70 -35.43
N GLU A 270 -37.57 44.08 -35.42
CA GLU A 270 -38.18 43.50 -36.63
C GLU A 270 -38.45 44.63 -37.65
N LYS A 271 -37.92 44.53 -38.87
CA LYS A 271 -38.23 45.48 -39.94
C LYS A 271 -39.74 45.39 -40.22
N GLN A 272 -40.49 46.45 -39.90
CA GLN A 272 -41.85 46.60 -40.40
C GLN A 272 -41.76 46.66 -41.92
N ASN A 273 -42.28 45.64 -42.58
CA ASN A 273 -42.51 45.69 -44.01
C ASN A 273 -43.66 46.70 -44.22
N GLU A 274 -43.31 47.91 -44.63
CA GLU A 274 -44.27 48.84 -45.21
C GLU A 274 -44.76 48.22 -46.57
N ASN A 275 -46.06 47.81 -46.62
CA ASN A 275 -46.79 47.47 -47.85
C ASN A 275 -47.33 48.75 -48.42
#